data_85a3a4cec37f055483a4906e4e6218f8
#
_entry.id   85a3a4cec37f055483a4906e4e6218f8
#
_cell.length_a   1.000
_cell.length_b   1.000
_cell.length_c   1.000
_cell.angle_alpha   90.00
_cell.angle_beta   90.00
_cell.angle_gamma   90.00
#
_symmetry.space_group_name_H-M   'P 1'
#
loop_
_entity.id
_entity.type
_entity.pdbx_description
1 polymer ?
#
loop_
_entity_poly.entity_id
_entity_poly.type
_entity_poly.pdbx_seq_one_letter_code
_entity_poly.pdbx_strand_id
1 'polypeptide(L)'
;LDLFKDNNIKLLVTIGGDDTASTANRISKFLANKNYHIANIHCPKTIDNDLPLPANAPTFGYNSAKNEGAHIARTIYEDARTSGNWLIISAMGRTCGSLALGIGEATHCPMTIIPEMFNKTQVTLDKIIRLTVSAILKRKVMGVSYGTVIAAEGLFHNEEVAKEAAEEGIHFSYDEHG
;
A
#
# COMPACT_ATOMS: atom_id res chain seq x y z
N LEU A 1 4.60 -24.20 23.81
CA LEU A 1 5.35 -23.97 25.04
C LEU A 1 6.53 -24.93 25.14
N ASP A 2 6.31 -26.22 24.89
CA ASP A 2 7.32 -27.27 25.02
C ASP A 2 8.51 -27.04 24.09
N LEU A 3 8.27 -26.70 22.83
CA LEU A 3 9.35 -26.32 21.90
C LEU A 3 10.30 -25.25 22.48
N PHE A 4 9.75 -24.23 23.14
CA PHE A 4 10.56 -23.16 23.73
C PHE A 4 11.34 -23.62 24.95
N LYS A 5 10.72 -24.46 25.79
CA LYS A 5 11.35 -25.00 27.00
C LYS A 5 12.42 -26.03 26.67
N ASP A 6 12.11 -27.02 25.84
CA ASP A 6 12.98 -28.12 25.48
C ASP A 6 14.27 -27.65 24.77
N ASN A 7 14.15 -26.57 24.00
CA ASN A 7 15.29 -25.96 23.30
C ASN A 7 15.87 -24.73 24.04
N ASN A 8 15.40 -24.45 25.26
CA ASN A 8 15.87 -23.32 26.09
C ASN A 8 15.89 -21.97 25.32
N ILE A 9 14.85 -21.69 24.49
CA ILE A 9 14.77 -20.49 23.69
C ILE A 9 14.55 -19.28 24.58
N LYS A 10 15.43 -18.29 24.53
CA LYS A 10 15.38 -17.06 25.33
C LYS A 10 15.11 -15.82 24.49
N LEU A 11 15.27 -15.91 23.18
CA LEU A 11 15.10 -14.83 22.24
C LEU A 11 14.29 -15.32 21.04
N LEU A 12 13.25 -14.56 20.69
CA LEU A 12 12.50 -14.69 19.45
C LEU A 12 12.82 -13.50 18.57
N VAL A 13 13.37 -13.75 17.40
CA VAL A 13 13.54 -12.73 16.36
C VAL A 13 12.55 -13.02 15.25
N THR A 14 11.73 -12.03 14.91
CA THR A 14 10.78 -12.13 13.81
C THR A 14 11.08 -11.08 12.75
N ILE A 15 10.89 -11.45 11.48
CA ILE A 15 11.14 -10.59 10.33
C ILE A 15 9.89 -10.58 9.46
N GLY A 16 9.26 -9.42 9.28
CA GLY A 16 8.01 -9.33 8.50
C GLY A 16 7.28 -8.00 8.68
N GLY A 17 6.03 -7.96 8.23
CA GLY A 17 5.13 -6.82 8.37
C GLY A 17 4.43 -6.77 9.73
N ASP A 18 3.37 -6.00 9.80
CA ASP A 18 2.56 -5.76 11.00
C ASP A 18 1.91 -7.04 11.56
N ASP A 19 1.41 -7.92 10.72
CA ASP A 19 0.84 -9.22 11.13
C ASP A 19 1.89 -10.09 11.82
N THR A 20 3.12 -10.10 11.30
CA THR A 20 4.24 -10.82 11.93
C THR A 20 4.58 -10.22 13.30
N ALA A 21 4.60 -8.89 13.40
CA ALA A 21 4.82 -8.18 14.67
C ALA A 21 3.73 -8.49 15.68
N SER A 22 2.47 -8.45 15.25
CA SER A 22 1.30 -8.80 16.07
C SER A 22 1.39 -10.25 16.59
N THR A 23 1.72 -11.18 15.71
CA THR A 23 1.89 -12.60 16.06
C THR A 23 3.03 -12.80 17.08
N ALA A 24 4.19 -12.16 16.87
CA ALA A 24 5.30 -12.21 17.80
C ALA A 24 4.92 -11.68 19.21
N ASN A 25 4.19 -10.58 19.26
CA ASN A 25 3.67 -10.02 20.51
C ASN A 25 2.69 -10.99 21.20
N ARG A 26 1.78 -11.63 20.44
CA ARG A 26 0.84 -12.65 20.98
C ARG A 26 1.58 -13.86 21.54
N ILE A 27 2.62 -14.35 20.84
CA ILE A 27 3.46 -15.46 21.32
C ILE A 27 4.16 -15.07 22.63
N SER A 28 4.76 -13.90 22.70
CA SER A 28 5.46 -13.43 23.91
C SER A 28 4.51 -13.32 25.10
N LYS A 29 3.30 -12.77 24.91
CA LYS A 29 2.27 -12.70 25.93
C LYS A 29 1.80 -14.08 26.38
N PHE A 30 1.57 -14.99 25.45
CA PHE A 30 1.20 -16.37 25.77
C PHE A 30 2.26 -17.07 26.62
N LEU A 31 3.53 -16.94 26.26
CA LEU A 31 4.65 -17.55 27.00
C LEU A 31 4.77 -16.93 28.40
N ALA A 32 4.67 -15.61 28.51
CA ALA A 32 4.69 -14.91 29.81
C ALA A 32 3.57 -15.39 30.75
N ASN A 33 2.36 -15.57 30.23
CA ASN A 33 1.21 -16.12 30.99
C ASN A 33 1.45 -17.58 31.45
N LYS A 34 2.39 -18.28 30.86
CA LYS A 34 2.85 -19.63 31.24
C LYS A 34 4.13 -19.60 32.09
N ASN A 35 4.50 -18.44 32.64
CA ASN A 35 5.73 -18.21 33.42
C ASN A 35 7.01 -18.55 32.65
N TYR A 36 6.99 -18.36 31.32
CA TYR A 36 8.18 -18.51 30.46
C TYR A 36 8.45 -17.21 29.73
N HIS A 37 9.45 -16.47 30.19
CA HIS A 37 9.79 -15.15 29.65
C HIS A 37 10.88 -15.26 28.60
N ILE A 38 10.64 -14.63 27.43
CA ILE A 38 11.60 -14.50 26.34
C ILE A 38 11.77 -13.03 25.96
N ALA A 39 12.93 -12.68 25.45
CA ALA A 39 13.09 -11.44 24.71
C ALA A 39 12.46 -11.58 23.31
N ASN A 40 11.83 -10.50 22.83
CA ASN A 40 11.26 -10.48 21.47
C ASN A 40 11.80 -9.26 20.73
N ILE A 41 12.39 -9.50 19.56
CA ILE A 41 12.87 -8.47 18.64
C ILE A 41 12.15 -8.64 17.30
N HIS A 42 11.53 -7.58 16.82
CA HIS A 42 10.91 -7.57 15.51
C HIS A 42 11.73 -6.71 14.54
N CYS A 43 12.07 -7.27 13.37
CA CYS A 43 12.71 -6.56 12.27
C CYS A 43 11.64 -6.27 11.21
N PRO A 44 11.22 -5.02 11.02
CA PRO A 44 10.21 -4.66 10.06
C PRO A 44 10.65 -4.94 8.62
N LYS A 45 9.86 -5.73 7.89
CA LYS A 45 10.05 -6.05 6.46
C LYS A 45 8.70 -5.99 5.76
N THR A 46 8.43 -4.87 5.10
CA THR A 46 7.24 -4.65 4.28
C THR A 46 7.56 -3.65 3.18
N ILE A 47 6.89 -3.77 2.04
CA ILE A 47 6.98 -2.80 0.94
C ILE A 47 6.05 -1.60 1.16
N ASP A 48 5.10 -1.69 2.09
CA ASP A 48 4.03 -0.71 2.30
C ASP A 48 4.53 0.57 2.98
N ASN A 49 5.64 0.46 3.73
CA ASN A 49 6.23 1.56 4.50
C ASN A 49 5.24 2.18 5.51
N ASP A 50 4.43 1.34 6.12
CA ASP A 50 3.34 1.67 7.04
C ASP A 50 3.72 1.52 8.52
N LEU A 51 4.96 1.09 8.81
CA LEU A 51 5.47 0.94 10.17
C LEU A 51 6.33 2.15 10.57
N PRO A 52 6.06 2.77 11.74
CA PRO A 52 6.84 3.92 12.19
C PRO A 52 8.23 3.48 12.67
N LEU A 53 9.25 3.76 11.88
CA LEU A 53 10.65 3.48 12.22
C LEU A 53 11.38 4.73 12.71
N PRO A 54 12.43 4.58 13.54
CA PRO A 54 13.24 5.71 14.00
C PRO A 54 13.83 6.50 12.83
N ALA A 55 13.90 7.82 13.00
CA ALA A 55 14.47 8.75 12.02
C ALA A 55 13.80 8.69 10.63
N ASN A 56 12.51 8.29 10.57
CA ASN A 56 11.77 8.11 9.32
C ASN A 56 12.47 7.16 8.32
N ALA A 57 13.22 6.19 8.84
CA ALA A 57 13.84 5.17 8.00
C ALA A 57 12.76 4.38 7.25
N PRO A 58 12.90 4.13 5.95
CA PRO A 58 11.95 3.30 5.22
C PRO A 58 12.03 1.84 5.69
N THR A 59 10.91 1.14 5.62
CA THR A 59 10.87 -0.30 5.91
C THR A 59 11.69 -1.09 4.89
N PHE A 60 12.27 -2.20 5.34
CA PHE A 60 13.05 -3.06 4.45
C PHE A 60 12.15 -3.63 3.33
N GLY A 61 12.53 -3.37 2.08
CA GLY A 61 11.76 -3.75 0.90
C GLY A 61 11.08 -2.56 0.18
N TYR A 62 10.73 -1.48 0.88
CA TYR A 62 10.06 -0.32 0.29
C TYR A 62 10.84 0.29 -0.88
N ASN A 63 12.12 0.60 -0.70
CA ASN A 63 12.92 1.20 -1.77
C ASN A 63 13.06 0.30 -3.00
N SER A 64 13.21 -1.00 -2.81
CA SER A 64 13.25 -1.96 -3.91
C SER A 64 11.93 -2.00 -4.67
N ALA A 65 10.80 -2.10 -3.95
CA ALA A 65 9.47 -2.11 -4.54
C ALA A 65 9.15 -0.79 -5.27
N LYS A 66 9.52 0.36 -4.67
CA LYS A 66 9.36 1.67 -5.30
C LYS A 66 10.14 1.78 -6.61
N ASN A 67 11.40 1.33 -6.64
CA ASN A 67 12.24 1.41 -7.82
C ASN A 67 11.71 0.50 -8.94
N GLU A 68 11.33 -0.73 -8.61
CA GLU A 68 10.74 -1.65 -9.57
C GLU A 68 9.37 -1.16 -10.06
N GLY A 69 8.51 -0.70 -9.16
CA GLY A 69 7.23 -0.08 -9.52
C GLY A 69 7.40 1.14 -10.42
N ALA A 70 8.41 1.96 -10.20
CA ALA A 70 8.72 3.09 -11.07
C ALA A 70 9.20 2.64 -12.46
N HIS A 71 9.97 1.55 -12.56
CA HIS A 71 10.37 0.96 -13.83
C HIS A 71 9.15 0.48 -14.63
N ILE A 72 8.27 -0.29 -13.99
CA ILE A 72 7.02 -0.78 -14.57
C ILE A 72 6.12 0.38 -15.01
N ALA A 73 5.94 1.39 -14.14
CA ALA A 73 5.09 2.53 -14.43
C ALA A 73 5.59 3.38 -15.61
N ARG A 74 6.91 3.50 -15.81
CA ARG A 74 7.48 4.14 -17.01
C ARG A 74 7.18 3.35 -18.29
N THR A 75 7.25 2.03 -18.24
CA THR A 75 6.89 1.17 -19.37
C THR A 75 5.41 1.34 -19.73
N ILE A 76 4.52 1.34 -18.72
CA ILE A 76 3.09 1.57 -18.90
C ILE A 76 2.82 2.98 -19.47
N TYR A 77 3.58 3.98 -19.02
CA TYR A 77 3.46 5.34 -19.55
C TYR A 77 3.81 5.42 -21.04
N GLU A 78 4.85 4.71 -21.51
CA GLU A 78 5.19 4.63 -22.91
C GLU A 78 4.09 3.92 -23.74
N ASP A 79 3.46 2.89 -23.18
CA ASP A 79 2.29 2.26 -23.80
C ASP A 79 1.10 3.22 -23.89
N ALA A 80 0.82 3.97 -22.81
CA ALA A 80 -0.19 5.04 -22.83
C ALA A 80 0.10 6.08 -23.92
N ARG A 81 1.38 6.45 -24.11
CA ARG A 81 1.83 7.43 -25.11
C ARG A 81 1.61 6.93 -26.53
N THR A 82 1.95 5.68 -26.80
CA THR A 82 1.84 5.10 -28.15
C THR A 82 0.40 4.76 -28.54
N SER A 83 -0.40 4.33 -27.57
CA SER A 83 -1.82 4.01 -27.79
C SER A 83 -2.76 5.23 -27.73
N GLY A 84 -2.29 6.36 -27.20
CA GLY A 84 -3.12 7.55 -26.97
C GLY A 84 -4.12 7.41 -25.82
N ASN A 85 -3.93 6.44 -24.94
CA ASN A 85 -4.86 6.09 -23.87
C ASN A 85 -4.42 6.66 -22.52
N TRP A 86 -5.37 6.66 -21.58
CA TRP A 86 -5.10 6.82 -20.14
C TRP A 86 -5.14 5.46 -19.45
N LEU A 87 -4.11 5.17 -18.66
CA LEU A 87 -3.98 3.92 -17.94
C LEU A 87 -3.94 4.20 -16.43
N ILE A 88 -4.67 3.40 -15.66
CA ILE A 88 -4.68 3.47 -14.19
C ILE A 88 -3.85 2.32 -13.65
N ILE A 89 -2.89 2.63 -12.79
CA ILE A 89 -2.00 1.69 -12.13
C ILE A 89 -2.44 1.63 -10.66
N SER A 90 -2.90 0.48 -10.21
CA SER A 90 -3.14 0.23 -8.78
C SER A 90 -1.84 -0.22 -8.13
N ALA A 91 -1.42 0.47 -7.08
CA ALA A 91 -0.24 0.13 -6.31
C ALA A 91 -0.63 -0.45 -4.95
N MET A 92 0.02 -1.52 -4.56
CA MET A 92 -0.12 -2.14 -3.25
C MET A 92 0.23 -1.17 -2.12
N GLY A 93 -0.13 -1.50 -0.89
CA GLY A 93 0.18 -0.71 0.31
C GLY A 93 -0.90 -0.81 1.38
N ARG A 94 -1.89 -1.69 1.21
CA ARG A 94 -3.05 -1.84 2.10
C ARG A 94 -3.74 -0.47 2.28
N THR A 95 -3.78 0.04 3.52
CA THR A 95 -4.37 1.36 3.83
C THR A 95 -3.40 2.52 3.69
N CYS A 96 -2.12 2.27 3.39
CA CYS A 96 -1.06 3.26 3.27
C CYS A 96 -0.78 3.60 1.81
N GLY A 97 -0.71 4.87 1.47
CA GLY A 97 -0.40 5.37 0.12
C GLY A 97 1.10 5.55 -0.18
N SER A 98 2.00 5.20 0.76
CA SER A 98 3.42 5.50 0.63
C SER A 98 4.07 4.92 -0.63
N LEU A 99 3.75 3.66 -0.99
CA LEU A 99 4.32 3.02 -2.18
C LEU A 99 3.79 3.67 -3.46
N ALA A 100 2.49 3.91 -3.55
CA ALA A 100 1.87 4.62 -4.68
C ALA A 100 2.49 6.01 -4.87
N LEU A 101 2.65 6.77 -3.78
CA LEU A 101 3.26 8.10 -3.79
C LEU A 101 4.71 8.04 -4.28
N GLY A 102 5.52 7.12 -3.72
CA GLY A 102 6.92 6.98 -4.10
C GLY A 102 7.12 6.60 -5.57
N ILE A 103 6.25 5.74 -6.13
CA ILE A 103 6.26 5.40 -7.56
C ILE A 103 5.84 6.63 -8.38
N GLY A 104 4.79 7.34 -7.97
CA GLY A 104 4.30 8.53 -8.66
C GLY A 104 5.33 9.65 -8.74
N GLU A 105 6.01 9.94 -7.64
CA GLU A 105 7.10 10.91 -7.59
C GLU A 105 8.28 10.52 -8.49
N ALA A 106 8.71 9.26 -8.41
CA ALA A 106 9.84 8.75 -9.20
C ALA A 106 9.59 8.73 -10.71
N THR A 107 8.32 8.73 -11.13
CA THR A 107 7.92 8.70 -12.55
C THR A 107 7.38 10.03 -13.06
N HIS A 108 7.24 11.03 -12.18
CA HIS A 108 6.55 12.29 -12.48
C HIS A 108 5.13 12.03 -13.04
N CYS A 109 4.42 11.07 -12.44
CA CYS A 109 3.08 10.69 -12.86
C CYS A 109 2.14 11.91 -12.84
N PRO A 110 1.31 12.11 -13.86
CA PRO A 110 0.36 13.23 -13.92
C PRO A 110 -0.57 13.35 -12.73
N MET A 111 -0.95 12.21 -12.14
CA MET A 111 -1.79 12.15 -10.94
C MET A 111 -1.45 10.91 -10.13
N THR A 112 -1.23 11.11 -8.84
CA THR A 112 -1.14 10.03 -7.85
C THR A 112 -2.22 10.28 -6.79
N ILE A 113 -3.03 9.25 -6.50
CA ILE A 113 -4.13 9.34 -5.55
C ILE A 113 -3.86 8.36 -4.41
N ILE A 114 -3.83 8.87 -3.19
CA ILE A 114 -3.54 8.11 -1.98
C ILE A 114 -4.58 8.38 -0.89
N PRO A 115 -4.86 7.44 0.02
CA PRO A 115 -5.84 7.62 1.08
C PRO A 115 -5.57 8.86 1.95
N GLU A 116 -4.30 9.18 2.18
CA GLU A 116 -3.87 10.30 3.03
C GLU A 116 -4.28 11.68 2.49
N MET A 117 -4.58 11.79 1.20
CA MET A 117 -5.12 13.03 0.61
C MET A 117 -6.50 13.40 1.19
N PHE A 118 -7.21 12.44 1.77
CA PHE A 118 -8.58 12.57 2.24
C PHE A 118 -8.70 12.65 3.77
N ASN A 119 -7.62 12.88 4.49
CA ASN A 119 -7.50 12.82 5.96
C ASN A 119 -8.59 13.54 6.79
N LYS A 120 -9.33 14.46 6.22
CA LYS A 120 -10.42 15.20 6.90
C LYS A 120 -11.76 15.07 6.18
N THR A 121 -11.80 14.30 5.12
CA THR A 121 -12.99 14.11 4.30
C THR A 121 -13.11 12.62 3.96
N GLN A 122 -14.33 12.15 3.92
CA GLN A 122 -14.60 10.78 3.51
C GLN A 122 -14.09 10.52 2.09
N VAL A 123 -13.41 9.40 1.86
CA VAL A 123 -13.04 8.94 0.52
C VAL A 123 -14.33 8.51 -0.18
N THR A 124 -14.57 9.01 -1.37
CA THR A 124 -15.71 8.61 -2.20
C THR A 124 -15.26 8.33 -3.62
N LEU A 125 -15.96 7.48 -4.33
CA LEU A 125 -15.70 7.17 -5.74
C LEU A 125 -15.78 8.44 -6.60
N ASP A 126 -16.78 9.29 -6.37
CA ASP A 126 -16.93 10.58 -7.07
C ASP A 126 -15.68 11.46 -6.94
N LYS A 127 -15.09 11.56 -5.74
CA LYS A 127 -13.86 12.36 -5.55
C LYS A 127 -12.67 11.77 -6.30
N ILE A 128 -12.51 10.44 -6.29
CA ILE A 128 -11.44 9.75 -7.03
C ILE A 128 -11.61 10.00 -8.53
N ILE A 129 -12.81 9.86 -9.05
CA ILE A 129 -13.15 10.12 -10.45
C ILE A 129 -12.84 11.58 -10.82
N ARG A 130 -13.28 12.55 -10.02
CA ARG A 130 -13.04 13.99 -10.27
C ARG A 130 -11.55 14.32 -10.30
N LEU A 131 -10.74 13.77 -9.41
CA LEU A 131 -9.28 13.96 -9.42
C LEU A 131 -8.68 13.40 -10.71
N THR A 132 -9.07 12.18 -11.09
CA THR A 132 -8.62 11.53 -12.33
C THR A 132 -9.01 12.36 -13.56
N VAL A 133 -10.29 12.72 -13.68
CA VAL A 133 -10.80 13.52 -14.80
C VAL A 133 -10.14 14.90 -14.86
N SER A 134 -9.89 15.53 -13.72
CA SER A 134 -9.21 16.83 -13.69
C SER A 134 -7.77 16.75 -14.24
N ALA A 135 -7.04 15.68 -13.95
CA ALA A 135 -5.72 15.46 -14.51
C ALA A 135 -5.78 15.24 -16.03
N ILE A 136 -6.76 14.47 -16.51
CA ILE A 136 -7.00 14.24 -17.94
C ILE A 136 -7.29 15.57 -18.67
N LEU A 137 -8.23 16.35 -18.13
CA LEU A 137 -8.63 17.63 -18.72
C LEU A 137 -7.47 18.63 -18.74
N LYS A 138 -6.71 18.73 -17.64
CA LYS A 138 -5.54 19.61 -17.54
C LYS A 138 -4.52 19.27 -18.62
N ARG A 139 -4.19 18.00 -18.82
CA ARG A 139 -3.25 17.57 -19.86
C ARG A 139 -3.79 17.78 -21.26
N LYS A 140 -5.09 17.54 -21.47
CA LYS A 140 -5.74 17.79 -22.76
C LYS A 140 -5.64 19.27 -23.16
N VAL A 141 -5.83 20.21 -22.24
CA VAL A 141 -5.60 21.64 -22.48
C VAL A 141 -4.15 21.95 -22.85
N MET A 142 -3.21 21.17 -22.34
CA MET A 142 -1.78 21.27 -22.69
C MET A 142 -1.40 20.55 -23.99
N GLY A 143 -2.38 20.03 -24.74
CA GLY A 143 -2.15 19.30 -26.00
C GLY A 143 -1.70 17.84 -25.82
N VAL A 144 -1.86 17.26 -24.63
CA VAL A 144 -1.47 15.87 -24.33
C VAL A 144 -2.73 15.04 -24.04
N SER A 145 -3.00 14.04 -24.88
CA SER A 145 -4.21 13.19 -24.82
C SER A 145 -4.03 11.88 -24.05
N TYR A 146 -2.85 11.60 -23.53
CA TYR A 146 -2.50 10.35 -22.86
C TYR A 146 -1.87 10.58 -21.47
N GLY A 147 -1.79 9.53 -20.69
CA GLY A 147 -1.11 9.57 -19.39
C GLY A 147 -1.39 8.36 -18.51
N THR A 148 -0.81 8.39 -17.32
CA THR A 148 -1.05 7.40 -16.29
C THR A 148 -1.59 8.07 -15.03
N VAL A 149 -2.39 7.34 -14.27
CA VAL A 149 -2.79 7.68 -12.90
C VAL A 149 -2.33 6.54 -12.01
N ILE A 150 -1.67 6.84 -10.91
CA ILE A 150 -1.31 5.85 -9.90
C ILE A 150 -2.28 5.99 -8.73
N ALA A 151 -2.95 4.91 -8.37
CA ALA A 151 -3.91 4.88 -7.27
C ALA A 151 -3.45 3.85 -6.23
N ALA A 152 -3.43 4.23 -4.96
CA ALA A 152 -3.18 3.26 -3.89
C ALA A 152 -4.38 2.32 -3.75
N GLU A 153 -4.13 1.01 -3.57
CA GLU A 153 -5.20 0.00 -3.40
C GLU A 153 -6.12 0.30 -2.21
N GLY A 154 -5.58 0.92 -1.15
CA GLY A 154 -6.36 1.29 0.03
C GLY A 154 -7.51 2.26 -0.21
N LEU A 155 -7.56 2.92 -1.35
CA LEU A 155 -8.73 3.71 -1.77
C LEU A 155 -9.94 2.83 -2.03
N PHE A 156 -9.72 1.62 -2.56
CA PHE A 156 -10.77 0.68 -2.96
C PHE A 156 -11.21 -0.24 -1.80
N HIS A 157 -10.42 -0.32 -0.72
CA HIS A 157 -10.78 -1.02 0.51
C HIS A 157 -11.70 -0.18 1.43
N ASN A 158 -12.05 1.04 1.00
CA ASN A 158 -12.96 1.90 1.75
C ASN A 158 -14.40 1.45 1.51
N GLU A 159 -15.16 1.22 2.60
CA GLU A 159 -16.55 0.74 2.55
C GLU A 159 -17.49 1.66 1.75
N GLU A 160 -17.28 2.96 1.83
CA GLU A 160 -18.10 3.92 1.09
C GLU A 160 -17.84 3.85 -0.41
N VAL A 161 -16.56 3.73 -0.81
CA VAL A 161 -16.19 3.55 -2.21
C VAL A 161 -16.76 2.23 -2.76
N ALA A 162 -16.69 1.16 -1.97
CA ALA A 162 -17.26 -0.12 -2.35
C ALA A 162 -18.79 -0.06 -2.51
N LYS A 163 -19.46 0.68 -1.64
CA LYS A 163 -20.91 0.91 -1.71
C LYS A 163 -21.30 1.72 -2.94
N GLU A 164 -20.65 2.86 -3.19
CA GLU A 164 -20.88 3.67 -4.38
C GLU A 164 -20.60 2.89 -5.67
N ALA A 165 -19.53 2.06 -5.69
CA ALA A 165 -19.23 1.19 -6.82
C ALA A 165 -20.31 0.12 -7.05
N ALA A 166 -20.87 -0.45 -5.98
CA ALA A 166 -21.95 -1.43 -6.08
C ALA A 166 -23.25 -0.80 -6.63
N GLU A 167 -23.55 0.46 -6.33
CA GLU A 167 -24.67 1.21 -6.91
C GLU A 167 -24.51 1.38 -8.43
N GLU A 168 -23.28 1.44 -8.92
CA GLU A 168 -22.93 1.47 -10.36
C GLU A 168 -22.78 0.06 -10.97
N GLY A 169 -23.13 -1.01 -10.24
CA GLY A 169 -23.08 -2.38 -10.69
C GLY A 169 -21.68 -3.03 -10.64
N ILE A 170 -20.73 -2.41 -9.97
CA ILE A 170 -19.37 -2.92 -9.77
C ILE A 170 -19.30 -3.59 -8.40
N HIS A 171 -19.02 -4.90 -8.38
CA HIS A 171 -18.87 -5.66 -7.14
C HIS A 171 -17.43 -6.12 -6.98
N PHE A 172 -16.83 -5.78 -5.84
CA PHE A 172 -15.53 -6.31 -5.45
C PHE A 172 -15.71 -7.72 -4.88
N SER A 173 -14.87 -8.65 -5.29
CA SER A 173 -14.76 -9.98 -4.70
C SER A 173 -13.40 -10.10 -4.02
N TYR A 174 -13.39 -10.64 -2.82
CA TYR A 174 -12.18 -10.85 -2.04
C TYR A 174 -11.91 -12.34 -1.96
N ASP A 175 -10.65 -12.72 -1.96
CA ASP A 175 -10.23 -14.09 -1.69
C ASP A 175 -10.10 -14.35 -0.18
N GLU A 176 -9.62 -15.55 0.19
CA GLU A 176 -9.44 -15.93 1.59
C GLU A 176 -8.36 -15.12 2.33
N HIS A 177 -7.64 -14.26 1.64
CA HIS A 177 -6.59 -13.41 2.18
C HIS A 177 -6.99 -11.92 2.23
N GLY A 178 -8.17 -11.55 1.71
CA GLY A 178 -8.77 -10.21 1.72
C GLY A 178 -8.64 -9.43 0.44
#